data_07a9bd2c51c7b7aec9557e54b22757cd
#
_entry.id   07a9bd2c51c7b7aec9557e54b22757cd
#
_cell.length_a   1.000
_cell.length_b   1.000
_cell.length_c   1.000
_cell.angle_alpha   90.00
_cell.angle_beta   90.00
_cell.angle_gamma   90.00
#
_symmetry.space_group_name_H-M   'P 1'
#
loop_
_entity.id
_entity.type
_entity.pdbx_description
1 polymer ?
#
loop_
_entity_poly.entity_id
_entity_poly.type
_entity_poly.pdbx_seq_one_letter_code
_entity_poly.pdbx_strand_id
1 'polypeptide(L)'
;DEVNMVSAVLAKKMGAKETIVRVRNPEYSNSYFKEKNILGFSLVVNPELLTARYIANIIDFPNALSVEHFANGRVALMEFKIKPDSNLCNMSLSQFRKKYGNVIVCAIERGNELTIPNGDFVLQPQDKIFVTGNRIEVVLFHNNVRPQVIKSMMIIGAGKIAYYLLNILQDVRRKIDLKVLEVNRERAEFFSQEFPDLYVVHGDGTAKDILLEESANNFDAVATLTGVDEENIITSMFLDSVGVKKNITKVNRTSLLEIIGDQDMTSIVTPKRIAVDTIMHFIRGRYNAQFSNLEALHHVA
;
A
#
# COMPACT_ATOMS: atom_id res chain seq x y z
N ASP A 1 22.50 1.08 -8.65
CA ASP A 1 21.71 0.01 -9.29
C ASP A 1 22.58 -0.85 -10.21
N GLU A 2 23.52 -0.25 -10.94
CA GLU A 2 24.39 -0.89 -11.93
C GLU A 2 25.25 -1.99 -11.30
N VAL A 3 25.86 -1.73 -10.16
CA VAL A 3 26.65 -2.71 -9.39
C VAL A 3 25.79 -3.92 -9.02
N ASN A 4 24.56 -3.69 -8.56
CA ASN A 4 23.64 -4.78 -8.22
C ASN A 4 23.30 -5.63 -9.47
N MET A 5 23.03 -4.98 -10.60
CA MET A 5 22.72 -5.65 -11.85
C MET A 5 23.91 -6.47 -12.37
N VAL A 6 25.10 -5.88 -12.41
CA VAL A 6 26.34 -6.56 -12.81
C VAL A 6 26.61 -7.78 -11.92
N SER A 7 26.51 -7.59 -10.59
CA SER A 7 26.71 -8.67 -9.62
C SER A 7 25.72 -9.83 -9.83
N ALA A 8 24.45 -9.52 -10.09
CA ALA A 8 23.42 -10.55 -10.36
C ALA A 8 23.67 -11.30 -11.68
N VAL A 9 24.14 -10.62 -12.74
CA VAL A 9 24.53 -11.25 -14.02
C VAL A 9 25.72 -12.18 -13.81
N LEU A 10 26.75 -11.73 -13.07
CA LEU A 10 27.92 -12.55 -12.76
C LEU A 10 27.51 -13.78 -11.94
N ALA A 11 26.71 -13.61 -10.90
CA ALA A 11 26.21 -14.73 -10.10
C ALA A 11 25.46 -15.76 -10.96
N LYS A 12 24.63 -15.29 -11.91
CA LYS A 12 23.92 -16.18 -12.85
C LYS A 12 24.88 -16.96 -13.72
N LYS A 13 25.90 -16.30 -14.26
CA LYS A 13 26.97 -16.94 -15.08
C LYS A 13 27.81 -17.94 -14.28
N MET A 14 27.98 -17.71 -12.97
CA MET A 14 28.68 -18.61 -12.06
C MET A 14 27.82 -19.80 -11.59
N GLY A 15 26.59 -19.93 -12.10
CA GLY A 15 25.73 -21.09 -11.86
C GLY A 15 24.64 -20.87 -10.81
N ALA A 16 24.39 -19.64 -10.35
CA ALA A 16 23.25 -19.37 -9.50
C ALA A 16 21.94 -19.70 -10.25
N LYS A 17 21.11 -20.56 -9.65
CA LYS A 17 19.82 -20.97 -10.25
C LYS A 17 18.86 -19.80 -10.34
N GLU A 18 18.81 -18.97 -9.29
CA GLU A 18 17.95 -17.80 -9.21
C GLU A 18 18.75 -16.58 -8.76
N THR A 19 18.40 -15.42 -9.31
CA THR A 19 19.02 -14.14 -8.94
C THR A 19 17.93 -13.11 -8.64
N ILE A 20 18.07 -12.44 -7.49
CA ILE A 20 17.18 -11.37 -7.06
C ILE A 20 17.99 -10.08 -7.04
N VAL A 21 17.54 -9.06 -7.74
CA VAL A 21 18.27 -7.80 -7.87
C VAL A 21 17.42 -6.63 -7.40
N ARG A 22 18.04 -5.74 -6.60
CA ARG A 22 17.41 -4.47 -6.22
C ARG A 22 17.77 -3.38 -7.23
N VAL A 23 16.72 -2.78 -7.84
CA VAL A 23 16.85 -1.69 -8.80
C VAL A 23 15.86 -0.59 -8.42
N ARG A 24 16.35 0.61 -8.15
CA ARG A 24 15.58 1.74 -7.60
C ARG A 24 15.34 2.88 -8.58
N ASN A 25 16.15 2.96 -9.64
CA ASN A 25 16.05 4.04 -10.61
C ASN A 25 14.83 3.83 -11.51
N PRO A 26 13.96 4.84 -11.67
CA PRO A 26 12.81 4.78 -12.58
C PRO A 26 13.18 4.42 -14.03
N GLU A 27 14.33 4.89 -14.53
CA GLU A 27 14.79 4.60 -15.88
C GLU A 27 14.95 3.10 -16.16
N TYR A 28 15.37 2.31 -15.15
CA TYR A 28 15.50 0.85 -15.25
C TYR A 28 14.20 0.11 -14.93
N SER A 29 13.17 0.79 -14.44
CA SER A 29 11.87 0.18 -14.13
C SER A 29 10.91 0.17 -15.31
N ASN A 30 11.23 0.84 -16.41
CA ASN A 30 10.42 0.90 -17.62
C ASN A 30 10.31 -0.48 -18.28
N SER A 31 9.22 -0.66 -19.06
CA SER A 31 8.78 -1.90 -19.69
C SER A 31 9.86 -2.68 -20.43
N TYR A 32 10.88 -2.01 -20.95
CA TYR A 32 11.96 -2.61 -21.72
C TYR A 32 12.76 -3.67 -20.93
N PHE A 33 13.04 -3.43 -19.63
CA PHE A 33 13.72 -4.41 -18.77
C PHE A 33 12.78 -5.50 -18.24
N LYS A 34 11.46 -5.20 -18.12
CA LYS A 34 10.46 -6.16 -17.64
C LYS A 34 10.02 -7.16 -18.71
N GLU A 35 9.80 -6.70 -19.94
CA GLU A 35 9.19 -7.53 -20.99
C GLU A 35 10.14 -8.57 -21.57
N LYS A 36 11.45 -8.35 -21.59
CA LYS A 36 12.39 -9.28 -22.21
C LYS A 36 13.33 -10.02 -21.28
N ASN A 37 13.36 -9.66 -19.97
CA ASN A 37 14.32 -10.23 -19.00
C ASN A 37 15.72 -10.47 -19.61
N ILE A 38 16.21 -9.50 -20.38
CA ILE A 38 17.43 -9.60 -21.21
C ILE A 38 18.64 -10.00 -20.35
N LEU A 39 18.64 -9.59 -19.07
CA LEU A 39 19.73 -9.86 -18.14
C LEU A 39 19.53 -11.16 -17.34
N GLY A 40 18.42 -11.87 -17.54
CA GLY A 40 18.16 -13.17 -16.93
C GLY A 40 17.90 -13.13 -15.41
N PHE A 41 17.46 -12.00 -14.86
CA PHE A 41 17.10 -11.90 -13.44
C PHE A 41 15.82 -12.69 -13.16
N SER A 42 15.80 -13.38 -12.03
CA SER A 42 14.61 -14.13 -11.60
C SER A 42 13.57 -13.20 -10.97
N LEU A 43 14.03 -12.19 -10.24
CA LEU A 43 13.20 -11.16 -9.65
C LEU A 43 13.93 -9.81 -9.61
N VAL A 44 13.26 -8.76 -10.03
CA VAL A 44 13.71 -7.36 -9.84
C VAL A 44 12.85 -6.72 -8.75
N VAL A 45 13.48 -6.24 -7.68
CA VAL A 45 12.82 -5.61 -6.54
C VAL A 45 13.11 -4.11 -6.54
N ASN A 46 12.07 -3.31 -6.60
CA ASN A 46 12.15 -1.87 -6.42
C ASN A 46 11.31 -1.49 -5.17
N PRO A 47 11.97 -1.30 -4.01
CA PRO A 47 11.26 -1.02 -2.77
C PRO A 47 10.40 0.24 -2.83
N GLU A 48 10.86 1.27 -3.55
CA GLU A 48 10.15 2.53 -3.67
C GLU A 48 8.87 2.38 -4.52
N LEU A 49 8.97 1.68 -5.65
CA LEU A 49 7.81 1.37 -6.50
C LEU A 49 6.80 0.47 -5.77
N LEU A 50 7.28 -0.55 -5.05
CA LEU A 50 6.42 -1.43 -4.26
C LEU A 50 5.69 -0.66 -3.17
N THR A 51 6.40 0.25 -2.49
CA THR A 51 5.82 1.14 -1.49
C THR A 51 4.77 2.07 -2.09
N ALA A 52 5.05 2.66 -3.25
CA ALA A 52 4.10 3.51 -3.96
C ALA A 52 2.81 2.74 -4.34
N ARG A 53 2.95 1.49 -4.81
CA ARG A 53 1.79 0.61 -5.08
C ARG A 53 1.01 0.28 -3.82
N TYR A 54 1.71 0.03 -2.72
CA TYR A 54 1.06 -0.22 -1.43
C TYR A 54 0.27 0.99 -0.96
N ILE A 55 0.83 2.21 -1.08
CA ILE A 55 0.14 3.46 -0.76
C ILE A 55 -1.06 3.66 -1.69
N ALA A 56 -0.94 3.41 -3.00
CA ALA A 56 -2.05 3.49 -3.94
C ALA A 56 -3.19 2.52 -3.57
N ASN A 57 -2.87 1.31 -3.09
CA ASN A 57 -3.86 0.38 -2.58
C ASN A 57 -4.56 0.92 -1.31
N ILE A 58 -3.84 1.58 -0.39
CA ILE A 58 -4.44 2.25 0.77
C ILE A 58 -5.42 3.35 0.34
N ILE A 59 -5.09 4.08 -0.73
CA ILE A 59 -5.95 5.14 -1.29
C ILE A 59 -7.20 4.54 -1.95
N ASP A 60 -7.05 3.43 -2.66
CA ASP A 60 -8.17 2.72 -3.29
C ASP A 60 -9.08 2.04 -2.27
N PHE A 61 -8.52 1.60 -1.15
CA PHE A 61 -9.20 0.87 -0.08
C PHE A 61 -8.98 1.52 1.30
N PRO A 62 -9.45 2.75 1.55
CA PRO A 62 -9.12 3.50 2.76
C PRO A 62 -9.56 2.85 4.07
N ASN A 63 -10.56 1.98 4.02
CA ASN A 63 -11.11 1.28 5.19
C ASN A 63 -10.64 -0.17 5.31
N ALA A 64 -9.88 -0.68 4.34
CA ALA A 64 -9.27 -2.00 4.45
C ALA A 64 -8.10 -1.96 5.44
N LEU A 65 -7.94 -3.00 6.22
CA LEU A 65 -6.76 -3.21 7.07
C LEU A 65 -5.58 -3.68 6.22
N SER A 66 -5.85 -4.59 5.29
CA SER A 66 -4.88 -5.03 4.29
C SER A 66 -5.57 -5.40 2.98
N VAL A 67 -4.83 -5.34 1.88
CA VAL A 67 -5.27 -5.84 0.56
C VAL A 67 -4.10 -6.56 -0.10
N GLU A 68 -4.30 -7.84 -0.39
CA GLU A 68 -3.34 -8.66 -1.10
C GLU A 68 -3.87 -9.06 -2.47
N HIS A 69 -2.95 -9.18 -3.42
CA HIS A 69 -3.29 -9.56 -4.80
C HIS A 69 -2.65 -10.89 -5.17
N PHE A 70 -3.47 -11.79 -5.73
CA PHE A 70 -3.07 -13.12 -6.19
C PHE A 70 -3.33 -13.28 -7.69
N ALA A 71 -2.79 -14.35 -8.28
CA ALA A 71 -2.99 -14.70 -9.69
C ALA A 71 -2.70 -13.53 -10.65
N ASN A 72 -1.55 -12.88 -10.50
CA ASN A 72 -1.14 -11.70 -11.28
C ASN A 72 -2.13 -10.53 -11.16
N GLY A 73 -2.68 -10.30 -9.97
CA GLY A 73 -3.58 -9.20 -9.68
C GLY A 73 -5.04 -9.42 -10.07
N ARG A 74 -5.41 -10.63 -10.53
CA ARG A 74 -6.79 -10.96 -10.91
C ARG A 74 -7.69 -11.22 -9.72
N VAL A 75 -7.14 -11.75 -8.63
CA VAL A 75 -7.84 -12.04 -7.38
C VAL A 75 -7.32 -11.12 -6.30
N ALA A 76 -8.20 -10.56 -5.49
CA ALA A 76 -7.86 -9.79 -4.31
C ALA A 76 -8.38 -10.48 -3.05
N LEU A 77 -7.60 -10.42 -1.98
CA LEU A 77 -8.00 -10.75 -0.61
C LEU A 77 -7.92 -9.45 0.19
N MET A 78 -9.04 -9.03 0.76
CA MET A 78 -9.16 -7.82 1.55
C MET A 78 -9.52 -8.17 2.99
N GLU A 79 -8.75 -7.67 3.92
CA GLU A 79 -9.06 -7.70 5.35
C GLU A 79 -9.82 -6.42 5.73
N PHE A 80 -10.96 -6.57 6.36
CA PHE A 80 -11.87 -5.48 6.65
C PHE A 80 -12.46 -5.63 8.06
N LYS A 81 -12.41 -4.56 8.86
CA LYS A 81 -13.02 -4.54 10.21
C LYS A 81 -14.43 -3.95 10.17
N ILE A 82 -15.41 -4.71 10.64
CA ILE A 82 -16.81 -4.25 10.69
C ILE A 82 -16.96 -3.21 11.80
N LYS A 83 -17.30 -1.98 11.43
CA LYS A 83 -17.61 -0.92 12.39
C LYS A 83 -19.07 -1.02 12.85
N PRO A 84 -19.41 -0.49 14.05
CA PRO A 84 -20.77 -0.58 14.59
C PRO A 84 -21.86 0.05 13.71
N ASP A 85 -21.50 1.05 12.92
CA ASP A 85 -22.38 1.76 11.97
C ASP A 85 -22.45 1.12 10.58
N SER A 86 -21.79 -0.05 10.38
CA SER A 86 -21.74 -0.74 9.10
C SER A 86 -23.08 -1.41 8.77
N ASN A 87 -23.48 -1.35 7.49
CA ASN A 87 -24.62 -2.07 6.96
C ASN A 87 -24.41 -3.61 6.88
N LEU A 88 -23.23 -4.08 7.28
CA LEU A 88 -22.90 -5.51 7.41
C LEU A 88 -23.28 -6.06 8.79
N CYS A 89 -23.49 -5.20 9.80
CA CYS A 89 -23.87 -5.64 11.14
C CYS A 89 -25.19 -6.41 11.12
N ASN A 90 -25.22 -7.53 11.85
CA ASN A 90 -26.37 -8.45 11.96
C ASN A 90 -26.80 -9.10 10.62
N MET A 91 -25.96 -9.05 9.59
CA MET A 91 -26.20 -9.72 8.31
C MET A 91 -25.69 -11.15 8.35
N SER A 92 -26.51 -12.13 7.97
CA SER A 92 -26.02 -13.51 7.75
C SER A 92 -25.20 -13.59 6.45
N LEU A 93 -24.26 -14.54 6.36
CA LEU A 93 -23.47 -14.72 5.15
C LEU A 93 -24.30 -15.18 3.96
N SER A 94 -25.43 -15.84 4.19
CA SER A 94 -26.41 -16.12 3.14
C SER A 94 -27.02 -14.86 2.56
N GLN A 95 -27.35 -13.87 3.40
CA GLN A 95 -27.82 -12.54 2.96
C GLN A 95 -26.70 -11.74 2.28
N PHE A 96 -25.46 -11.78 2.85
CA PHE A 96 -24.28 -11.18 2.26
C PHE A 96 -24.07 -11.67 0.83
N ARG A 97 -24.11 -12.99 0.61
CA ARG A 97 -23.94 -13.58 -0.72
C ARG A 97 -25.03 -13.17 -1.70
N LYS A 98 -26.28 -13.04 -1.26
CA LYS A 98 -27.36 -12.52 -2.11
C LYS A 98 -27.13 -11.07 -2.53
N LYS A 99 -26.56 -10.26 -1.63
CA LYS A 99 -26.37 -8.82 -1.86
C LYS A 99 -25.07 -8.51 -2.65
N TYR A 100 -23.98 -9.24 -2.36
CA TYR A 100 -22.64 -8.98 -2.88
C TYR A 100 -22.07 -10.14 -3.73
N GLY A 101 -22.90 -10.94 -4.30
CA GLY A 101 -22.77 -12.21 -5.02
C GLY A 101 -21.42 -12.69 -5.53
N ASN A 102 -20.54 -11.76 -5.94
CA ASN A 102 -19.27 -12.07 -6.58
C ASN A 102 -18.05 -12.00 -5.65
N VAL A 103 -18.27 -11.73 -4.35
CA VAL A 103 -17.25 -11.78 -3.32
C VAL A 103 -17.61 -12.78 -2.23
N ILE A 104 -16.60 -13.38 -1.63
CA ILE A 104 -16.74 -14.46 -0.64
C ILE A 104 -16.04 -14.03 0.65
N VAL A 105 -16.71 -14.15 1.78
CA VAL A 105 -16.09 -14.08 3.10
C VAL A 105 -15.48 -15.45 3.37
N CYS A 106 -14.16 -15.56 3.29
CA CYS A 106 -13.44 -16.84 3.43
C CYS A 106 -13.02 -17.14 4.88
N ALA A 107 -12.86 -16.11 5.71
CA ALA A 107 -12.58 -16.26 7.13
C ALA A 107 -13.10 -15.07 7.92
N ILE A 108 -13.34 -15.27 9.21
CA ILE A 108 -13.76 -14.23 10.17
C ILE A 108 -12.94 -14.41 11.44
N GLU A 109 -12.36 -13.31 11.91
CA GLU A 109 -11.73 -13.22 13.22
C GLU A 109 -12.64 -12.44 14.16
N ARG A 110 -13.08 -13.09 15.24
CA ARG A 110 -13.88 -12.48 16.30
C ARG A 110 -13.15 -12.60 17.62
N GLY A 111 -12.70 -11.47 18.16
CA GLY A 111 -11.72 -11.46 19.26
C GLY A 111 -10.40 -12.09 18.79
N ASN A 112 -10.00 -13.21 19.42
CA ASN A 112 -8.79 -13.94 19.04
C ASN A 112 -9.10 -15.30 18.36
N GLU A 113 -10.35 -15.51 17.93
CA GLU A 113 -10.76 -16.76 17.31
C GLU A 113 -10.98 -16.57 15.80
N LEU A 114 -10.23 -17.34 15.00
CA LEU A 114 -10.38 -17.39 13.54
C LEU A 114 -11.32 -18.53 13.16
N THR A 115 -12.38 -18.21 12.44
CA THR A 115 -13.40 -19.17 12.00
C THR A 115 -13.54 -19.14 10.49
N ILE A 116 -13.66 -20.33 9.86
CA ILE A 116 -14.14 -20.46 8.48
C ILE A 116 -15.66 -20.52 8.56
N PRO A 117 -16.37 -19.47 8.13
CA PRO A 117 -17.79 -19.36 8.38
C PRO A 117 -18.64 -20.16 7.38
N ASN A 118 -19.83 -20.57 7.83
CA ASN A 118 -20.90 -21.08 6.97
C ASN A 118 -21.93 -19.98 6.63
N GLY A 119 -22.94 -20.32 5.82
CA GLY A 119 -23.97 -19.37 5.37
C GLY A 119 -24.84 -18.76 6.48
N ASP A 120 -24.98 -19.45 7.60
CA ASP A 120 -25.81 -19.03 8.74
C ASP A 120 -25.05 -18.14 9.73
N PHE A 121 -23.74 -18.01 9.53
CA PHE A 121 -22.91 -17.14 10.38
C PHE A 121 -23.36 -15.69 10.27
N VAL A 122 -23.61 -15.04 11.43
CA VAL A 122 -24.06 -13.66 11.51
C VAL A 122 -22.91 -12.75 11.86
N LEU A 123 -22.65 -11.77 11.00
CA LEU A 123 -21.62 -10.76 11.17
C LEU A 123 -21.96 -9.80 12.33
N GLN A 124 -20.95 -9.47 13.14
CA GLN A 124 -21.11 -8.58 14.29
C GLN A 124 -20.14 -7.37 14.21
N PRO A 125 -20.44 -6.29 14.95
CA PRO A 125 -19.47 -5.21 15.11
C PRO A 125 -18.13 -5.71 15.65
N GLN A 126 -17.03 -5.14 15.16
CA GLN A 126 -15.64 -5.49 15.48
C GLN A 126 -15.13 -6.80 14.86
N ASP A 127 -15.96 -7.61 14.19
CA ASP A 127 -15.45 -8.73 13.41
C ASP A 127 -14.44 -8.22 12.37
N LYS A 128 -13.31 -8.90 12.24
CA LYS A 128 -12.43 -8.80 11.07
C LYS A 128 -12.86 -9.85 10.06
N ILE A 129 -13.24 -9.43 8.88
CA ILE A 129 -13.62 -10.34 7.79
C ILE A 129 -12.57 -10.34 6.69
N PHE A 130 -12.29 -11.52 6.18
CA PHE A 130 -11.41 -11.73 5.03
C PHE A 130 -12.27 -11.98 3.81
N VAL A 131 -12.28 -11.01 2.89
CA VAL A 131 -13.13 -11.01 1.70
C VAL A 131 -12.29 -11.25 0.47
N THR A 132 -12.63 -12.26 -0.33
CA THR A 132 -11.93 -12.57 -1.57
C THR A 132 -12.85 -12.57 -2.78
N GLY A 133 -12.29 -12.29 -3.94
CA GLY A 133 -12.99 -12.26 -5.21
C GLY A 133 -12.14 -11.70 -6.34
N ASN A 134 -12.76 -11.51 -7.51
CA ASN A 134 -12.13 -10.74 -8.57
C ASN A 134 -11.82 -9.32 -8.07
N ARG A 135 -10.67 -8.76 -8.44
CA ARG A 135 -10.25 -7.43 -8.00
C ARG A 135 -11.33 -6.37 -8.18
N ILE A 136 -12.00 -6.35 -9.33
CA ILE A 136 -13.05 -5.35 -9.64
C ILE A 136 -14.23 -5.51 -8.66
N GLU A 137 -14.65 -6.73 -8.39
CA GLU A 137 -15.77 -7.03 -7.47
C GLU A 137 -15.43 -6.67 -6.03
N VAL A 138 -14.20 -6.91 -5.59
CA VAL A 138 -13.74 -6.51 -4.25
C VAL A 138 -13.73 -4.99 -4.11
N VAL A 139 -13.31 -4.24 -5.15
CA VAL A 139 -13.40 -2.77 -5.19
C VAL A 139 -14.86 -2.30 -5.12
N LEU A 140 -15.74 -2.91 -5.90
CA LEU A 140 -17.18 -2.57 -5.89
C LEU A 140 -17.82 -2.89 -4.53
N PHE A 141 -17.48 -4.02 -3.93
CA PHE A 141 -17.91 -4.38 -2.59
C PHE A 141 -17.47 -3.34 -1.56
N HIS A 142 -16.18 -2.99 -1.54
CA HIS A 142 -15.62 -2.00 -0.62
C HIS A 142 -16.35 -0.66 -0.73
N ASN A 143 -16.57 -0.17 -1.96
CA ASN A 143 -17.25 1.09 -2.21
C ASN A 143 -18.73 1.06 -1.80
N ASN A 144 -19.40 -0.10 -1.86
CA ASN A 144 -20.80 -0.26 -1.45
C ASN A 144 -20.98 -0.38 0.07
N VAL A 145 -19.98 -0.94 0.77
CA VAL A 145 -20.05 -1.12 2.23
C VAL A 145 -19.78 0.18 2.96
N ARG A 146 -18.83 0.96 2.48
CA ARG A 146 -18.47 2.26 3.07
C ARG A 146 -17.78 3.14 2.04
N PRO A 147 -18.53 4.05 1.39
CA PRO A 147 -17.96 4.95 0.39
C PRO A 147 -17.13 6.04 1.06
N GLN A 148 -15.94 5.69 1.55
CA GLN A 148 -14.92 6.68 1.87
C GLN A 148 -14.03 6.80 0.64
N VAL A 149 -14.32 7.82 -0.16
CA VAL A 149 -13.56 8.13 -1.38
C VAL A 149 -12.53 9.18 -1.03
N ILE A 150 -11.24 8.86 -1.18
CA ILE A 150 -10.19 9.86 -1.11
C ILE A 150 -10.23 10.65 -2.42
N LYS A 151 -10.58 11.94 -2.31
CA LYS A 151 -10.67 12.87 -3.44
C LYS A 151 -9.51 13.85 -3.47
N SER A 152 -8.85 14.07 -2.34
CA SER A 152 -7.71 14.97 -2.19
C SER A 152 -6.61 14.32 -1.37
N MET A 153 -5.36 14.51 -1.77
CA MET A 153 -4.22 13.98 -1.07
C MET A 153 -3.06 14.97 -1.07
N MET A 154 -2.47 15.18 0.11
CA MET A 154 -1.22 15.90 0.26
C MET A 154 -0.07 14.91 0.47
N ILE A 155 1.07 15.15 -0.19
CA ILE A 155 2.29 14.36 -0.06
C ILE A 155 3.39 15.26 0.47
N ILE A 156 4.01 14.87 1.57
CA ILE A 156 5.13 15.59 2.18
C ILE A 156 6.43 14.86 1.83
N GLY A 157 7.25 15.50 0.99
CA GLY A 157 8.49 14.98 0.45
C GLY A 157 8.39 14.46 -0.98
N ALA A 158 9.08 15.11 -1.92
CA ALA A 158 9.17 14.77 -3.34
C ALA A 158 10.27 13.73 -3.64
N GLY A 159 10.28 12.60 -2.91
CA GLY A 159 11.22 11.51 -3.10
C GLY A 159 10.79 10.52 -4.21
N LYS A 160 11.57 9.43 -4.37
CA LYS A 160 11.29 8.38 -5.36
C LYS A 160 9.93 7.69 -5.14
N ILE A 161 9.51 7.51 -3.88
CA ILE A 161 8.19 6.94 -3.57
C ILE A 161 7.09 7.86 -4.08
N ALA A 162 7.19 9.17 -3.80
CA ALA A 162 6.25 10.16 -4.29
C ALA A 162 6.20 10.18 -5.82
N TYR A 163 7.35 10.14 -6.50
CA TYR A 163 7.44 10.05 -7.96
C TYR A 163 6.67 8.85 -8.52
N TYR A 164 6.92 7.65 -8.01
CA TYR A 164 6.20 6.45 -8.44
C TYR A 164 4.71 6.50 -8.10
N LEU A 165 4.36 7.05 -6.92
CA LEU A 165 2.97 7.17 -6.50
C LEU A 165 2.19 8.09 -7.43
N LEU A 166 2.74 9.25 -7.78
CA LEU A 166 2.12 10.19 -8.71
C LEU A 166 1.90 9.57 -10.09
N ASN A 167 2.90 8.86 -10.63
CA ASN A 167 2.73 8.13 -11.89
C ASN A 167 1.59 7.09 -11.82
N ILE A 168 1.47 6.35 -10.71
CA ILE A 168 0.40 5.37 -10.54
C ILE A 168 -0.96 6.07 -10.46
N LEU A 169 -1.05 7.16 -9.71
CA LEU A 169 -2.32 7.88 -9.51
C LEU A 169 -2.80 8.62 -10.76
N GLN A 170 -1.90 9.09 -11.62
CA GLN A 170 -2.25 9.69 -12.90
C GLN A 170 -2.86 8.68 -13.90
N ASP A 171 -2.38 7.44 -13.87
CA ASP A 171 -2.90 6.35 -14.73
C ASP A 171 -4.29 5.86 -14.31
N VAL A 172 -4.76 6.25 -13.12
CA VAL A 172 -6.07 5.82 -12.61
C VAL A 172 -7.16 6.76 -13.14
N ARG A 173 -8.25 6.19 -13.67
CA ARG A 173 -9.42 6.93 -14.20
C ARG A 173 -10.10 7.88 -13.20
N ARG A 174 -9.66 7.86 -11.94
CA ARG A 174 -10.18 8.65 -10.84
C ARG A 174 -9.33 9.90 -10.66
N LYS A 175 -9.95 11.06 -10.82
CA LYS A 175 -9.27 12.33 -10.57
C LYS A 175 -9.16 12.54 -9.05
N ILE A 176 -7.93 12.57 -8.55
CA ILE A 176 -7.59 12.93 -7.17
C ILE A 176 -6.86 14.26 -7.21
N ASP A 177 -7.26 15.21 -6.39
CA ASP A 177 -6.57 16.49 -6.26
C ASP A 177 -5.29 16.27 -5.45
N LEU A 178 -4.14 16.48 -6.06
CA LEU A 178 -2.84 16.16 -5.50
C LEU A 178 -2.05 17.43 -5.20
N LYS A 179 -1.47 17.50 -4.01
CA LYS A 179 -0.52 18.55 -3.60
C LYS A 179 0.74 17.91 -3.04
N VAL A 180 1.91 18.45 -3.39
CA VAL A 180 3.21 18.02 -2.88
C VAL A 180 3.91 19.17 -2.18
N LEU A 181 4.40 18.94 -0.95
CA LEU A 181 5.29 19.85 -0.24
C LEU A 181 6.72 19.28 -0.28
N GLU A 182 7.68 20.11 -0.71
CA GLU A 182 9.09 19.72 -0.81
C GLU A 182 10.00 20.86 -0.37
N VAL A 183 10.93 20.57 0.53
CA VAL A 183 11.87 21.55 1.10
C VAL A 183 13.01 21.87 0.16
N ASN A 184 13.39 20.93 -0.71
CA ASN A 184 14.44 21.13 -1.69
C ASN A 184 13.88 21.77 -2.95
N ARG A 185 14.36 22.99 -3.26
CA ARG A 185 13.87 23.80 -4.38
C ARG A 185 14.05 23.10 -5.74
N GLU A 186 15.19 22.51 -6.01
CA GLU A 186 15.46 21.86 -7.30
C GLU A 186 14.53 20.66 -7.52
N ARG A 187 14.21 19.92 -6.44
CA ARG A 187 13.23 18.82 -6.49
C ARG A 187 11.81 19.32 -6.67
N ALA A 188 11.42 20.40 -6.01
CA ALA A 188 10.11 21.02 -6.19
C ALA A 188 9.93 21.48 -7.64
N GLU A 189 10.93 22.14 -8.21
CA GLU A 189 10.95 22.58 -9.62
C GLU A 189 10.88 21.38 -10.58
N PHE A 190 11.65 20.31 -10.32
CA PHE A 190 11.59 19.08 -11.11
C PHE A 190 10.20 18.45 -11.09
N PHE A 191 9.54 18.33 -9.92
CA PHE A 191 8.20 17.76 -9.83
C PHE A 191 7.15 18.63 -10.52
N SER A 192 7.27 19.95 -10.44
CA SER A 192 6.39 20.88 -11.14
C SER A 192 6.48 20.78 -12.66
N GLN A 193 7.66 20.46 -13.20
CA GLN A 193 7.89 20.26 -14.63
C GLN A 193 7.41 18.88 -15.09
N GLU A 194 7.70 17.84 -14.31
CA GLU A 194 7.37 16.46 -14.65
C GLU A 194 5.86 16.17 -14.54
N PHE A 195 5.17 16.84 -13.61
CA PHE A 195 3.75 16.68 -13.33
C PHE A 195 3.00 18.02 -13.46
N PRO A 196 2.65 18.48 -14.68
CA PRO A 196 2.09 19.82 -14.90
C PRO A 196 0.76 20.10 -14.17
N ASP A 197 -0.05 19.07 -13.91
CA ASP A 197 -1.32 19.16 -13.18
C ASP A 197 -1.18 19.08 -11.66
N LEU A 198 0.06 18.91 -11.16
CA LEU A 198 0.35 18.78 -9.75
C LEU A 198 0.55 20.13 -9.08
N TYR A 199 -0.07 20.36 -7.93
CA TYR A 199 0.21 21.52 -7.10
C TYR A 199 1.45 21.28 -6.25
N VAL A 200 2.57 21.93 -6.59
CA VAL A 200 3.84 21.78 -5.87
C VAL A 200 4.14 23.03 -5.06
N VAL A 201 4.39 22.86 -3.78
CA VAL A 201 4.77 23.93 -2.85
C VAL A 201 6.22 23.70 -2.40
N HIS A 202 7.06 24.70 -2.61
CA HIS A 202 8.41 24.74 -2.04
C HIS A 202 8.33 25.23 -0.60
N GLY A 203 8.50 24.31 0.36
CA GLY A 203 8.40 24.62 1.78
C GLY A 203 8.72 23.42 2.65
N ASP A 204 8.95 23.67 3.92
CA ASP A 204 9.16 22.62 4.93
C ASP A 204 7.82 22.05 5.38
N GLY A 205 7.43 20.90 4.79
CA GLY A 205 6.20 20.19 5.12
C GLY A 205 6.19 19.55 6.51
N THR A 206 7.24 19.69 7.32
CA THR A 206 7.26 19.28 8.74
C THR A 206 6.94 20.45 9.67
N ALA A 207 6.98 21.69 9.16
CA ALA A 207 6.66 22.89 9.91
C ALA A 207 5.14 23.06 10.04
N LYS A 208 4.67 23.18 11.29
CA LYS A 208 3.25 23.32 11.63
C LYS A 208 2.58 24.48 10.88
N ASP A 209 3.27 25.64 10.80
CA ASP A 209 2.71 26.84 10.19
C ASP A 209 2.45 26.63 8.70
N ILE A 210 3.39 25.99 7.99
CA ILE A 210 3.26 25.64 6.57
C ILE A 210 2.10 24.65 6.37
N LEU A 211 1.98 23.63 7.22
CA LEU A 211 0.89 22.67 7.12
C LEU A 211 -0.50 23.32 7.30
N LEU A 212 -0.62 24.28 8.20
CA LEU A 212 -1.86 25.02 8.43
C LEU A 212 -2.14 26.00 7.30
N GLU A 213 -1.13 26.73 6.81
CA GLU A 213 -1.24 27.64 5.66
C GLU A 213 -1.72 26.89 4.41
N GLU A 214 -1.15 25.68 4.16
CA GLU A 214 -1.51 24.83 3.05
C GLU A 214 -2.78 24.01 3.29
N SER A 215 -3.46 24.24 4.43
CA SER A 215 -4.74 23.63 4.80
C SER A 215 -4.68 22.08 4.82
N ALA A 216 -3.63 21.50 5.39
CA ALA A 216 -3.42 20.06 5.43
C ALA A 216 -4.62 19.30 6.04
N ASN A 217 -5.33 19.90 7.00
CA ASN A 217 -6.53 19.36 7.64
C ASN A 217 -7.74 19.20 6.69
N ASN A 218 -7.74 19.84 5.53
CA ASN A 218 -8.82 19.75 4.55
C ASN A 218 -8.62 18.62 3.55
N PHE A 219 -7.45 17.97 3.54
CA PHE A 219 -7.20 16.82 2.68
C PHE A 219 -7.82 15.54 3.25
N ASP A 220 -8.35 14.70 2.36
CA ASP A 220 -8.87 13.38 2.75
C ASP A 220 -7.76 12.44 3.20
N ALA A 221 -6.56 12.57 2.62
CA ALA A 221 -5.37 11.82 2.99
C ALA A 221 -4.11 12.69 2.97
N VAL A 222 -3.16 12.40 3.88
CA VAL A 222 -1.82 12.98 3.87
C VAL A 222 -0.78 11.85 3.98
N ALA A 223 0.26 11.89 3.14
CA ALA A 223 1.38 10.96 3.20
C ALA A 223 2.67 11.67 3.58
N THR A 224 3.31 11.25 4.68
CA THR A 224 4.61 11.74 5.12
C THR A 224 5.71 10.81 4.60
N LEU A 225 6.43 11.25 3.56
CA LEU A 225 7.39 10.46 2.80
C LEU A 225 8.80 11.06 2.79
N THR A 226 9.15 11.88 3.80
CA THR A 226 10.46 12.51 3.90
C THR A 226 11.59 11.50 4.13
N GLY A 227 12.84 11.96 4.14
CA GLY A 227 14.01 11.12 4.43
C GLY A 227 14.16 10.73 5.89
N VAL A 228 13.50 11.42 6.82
CA VAL A 228 13.69 11.32 8.27
C VAL A 228 12.46 10.70 8.92
N ASP A 229 12.63 9.53 9.52
CA ASP A 229 11.52 8.74 10.09
C ASP A 229 10.84 9.47 11.26
N GLU A 230 11.63 10.13 12.13
CA GLU A 230 11.12 10.88 13.28
C GLU A 230 10.24 12.05 12.86
N GLU A 231 10.66 12.78 11.81
CA GLU A 231 9.87 13.87 11.24
C GLU A 231 8.55 13.35 10.68
N ASN A 232 8.59 12.23 9.94
CA ASN A 232 7.39 11.62 9.38
C ASN A 232 6.39 11.24 10.49
N ILE A 233 6.89 10.66 11.60
CA ILE A 233 6.08 10.25 12.73
C ILE A 233 5.46 11.46 13.43
N ILE A 234 6.27 12.45 13.81
CA ILE A 234 5.81 13.64 14.53
C ILE A 234 4.81 14.43 13.69
N THR A 235 5.10 14.60 12.40
CA THR A 235 4.19 15.28 11.47
C THR A 235 2.87 14.52 11.34
N SER A 236 2.90 13.19 11.25
CA SER A 236 1.68 12.38 11.19
C SER A 236 0.85 12.49 12.47
N MET A 237 1.47 12.48 13.65
CA MET A 237 0.78 12.71 14.93
C MET A 237 0.13 14.09 14.99
N PHE A 238 0.80 15.13 14.49
CA PHE A 238 0.21 16.45 14.37
C PHE A 238 -1.01 16.44 13.44
N LEU A 239 -0.90 15.82 12.27
CA LEU A 239 -1.99 15.71 11.28
C LEU A 239 -3.22 14.96 11.85
N ASP A 240 -2.99 13.92 12.65
CA ASP A 240 -4.06 13.22 13.38
C ASP A 240 -4.76 14.18 14.37
N SER A 241 -3.98 14.99 15.11
CA SER A 241 -4.50 15.93 16.08
C SER A 241 -5.36 17.05 15.48
N VAL A 242 -5.12 17.41 14.22
CA VAL A 242 -5.91 18.42 13.49
C VAL A 242 -7.03 17.80 12.62
N GLY A 243 -7.23 16.47 12.71
CA GLY A 243 -8.40 15.79 12.17
C GLY A 243 -8.27 15.30 10.72
N VAL A 244 -7.06 15.12 10.19
CA VAL A 244 -6.84 14.45 8.89
C VAL A 244 -7.39 13.03 8.97
N LYS A 245 -8.24 12.64 8.01
CA LYS A 245 -8.97 11.37 8.06
C LYS A 245 -8.10 10.14 7.83
N LYS A 246 -7.06 10.29 6.99
CA LYS A 246 -6.15 9.19 6.63
C LYS A 246 -4.72 9.69 6.56
N ASN A 247 -3.89 9.26 7.51
CA ASN A 247 -2.46 9.52 7.51
C ASN A 247 -1.70 8.28 7.07
N ILE A 248 -0.72 8.46 6.19
CA ILE A 248 0.16 7.41 5.68
C ILE A 248 1.59 7.81 6.03
N THR A 249 2.21 7.06 6.94
CA THR A 249 3.51 7.42 7.52
C THR A 249 4.59 6.45 7.05
N LYS A 250 5.59 6.95 6.34
CA LYS A 250 6.75 6.13 5.98
C LYS A 250 7.72 6.03 7.16
N VAL A 251 8.08 4.80 7.54
CA VAL A 251 9.07 4.50 8.57
C VAL A 251 10.02 3.42 8.04
N ASN A 252 11.32 3.73 7.99
CA ASN A 252 12.34 2.77 7.53
C ASN A 252 12.90 1.92 8.68
N ARG A 253 12.96 2.48 9.90
CA ARG A 253 13.49 1.84 11.11
C ARG A 253 12.36 1.22 11.92
N THR A 254 12.23 -0.11 11.83
CA THR A 254 11.18 -0.86 12.55
C THR A 254 11.28 -0.74 14.08
N SER A 255 12.48 -0.51 14.62
CA SER A 255 12.66 -0.27 16.06
C SER A 255 11.91 0.97 16.59
N LEU A 256 11.64 1.97 15.74
CA LEU A 256 10.81 3.12 16.15
C LEU A 256 9.36 2.72 16.35
N LEU A 257 8.86 1.71 15.64
CA LEU A 257 7.49 1.23 15.77
C LEU A 257 7.24 0.58 17.14
N GLU A 258 8.26 -0.09 17.69
CA GLU A 258 8.20 -0.67 19.03
C GLU A 258 8.09 0.40 20.14
N ILE A 259 8.69 1.58 19.90
CA ILE A 259 8.65 2.72 20.82
C ILE A 259 7.30 3.43 20.78
N ILE A 260 6.70 3.55 19.58
CA ILE A 260 5.43 4.24 19.38
C ILE A 260 4.27 3.42 19.98
N GLY A 261 4.41 2.09 20.04
CA GLY A 261 3.38 1.17 20.51
C GLY A 261 2.12 1.18 19.62
N ASP A 262 1.01 0.69 20.19
CA ASP A 262 -0.30 0.64 19.52
C ASP A 262 -1.02 2.01 19.47
N GLN A 263 -0.27 3.10 19.44
CA GLN A 263 -0.92 4.39 19.19
C GLN A 263 -1.55 4.34 17.79
N ASP A 264 -2.78 4.85 17.69
CA ASP A 264 -3.67 4.83 16.52
C ASP A 264 -3.11 5.54 15.26
N MET A 265 -1.84 5.27 14.89
CA MET A 265 -1.27 5.72 13.62
C MET A 265 -1.92 4.93 12.48
N THR A 266 -2.74 5.58 11.70
CA THR A 266 -3.71 4.96 10.82
C THR A 266 -3.12 4.10 9.69
N SER A 267 -1.90 4.37 9.21
CA SER A 267 -1.24 3.50 8.22
C SER A 267 0.27 3.73 8.17
N ILE A 268 1.03 2.82 8.76
CA ILE A 268 2.49 2.83 8.69
C ILE A 268 2.95 2.03 7.48
N VAL A 269 3.86 2.61 6.71
CA VAL A 269 4.42 1.99 5.51
C VAL A 269 5.93 1.83 5.67
N THR A 270 6.39 0.59 5.65
CA THR A 270 7.82 0.26 5.81
C THR A 270 8.38 -0.34 4.52
N PRO A 271 9.12 0.43 3.70
CA PRO A 271 9.65 -0.02 2.40
C PRO A 271 10.47 -1.30 2.47
N LYS A 272 11.27 -1.46 3.53
CA LYS A 272 12.08 -2.67 3.74
C LYS A 272 11.21 -3.91 3.96
N ARG A 273 10.14 -3.80 4.77
CA ARG A 273 9.22 -4.92 5.04
C ARG A 273 8.49 -5.32 3.78
N ILE A 274 7.96 -4.37 3.03
CA ILE A 274 7.28 -4.63 1.75
C ILE A 274 8.21 -5.34 0.75
N ALA A 275 9.47 -4.92 0.67
CA ALA A 275 10.46 -5.58 -0.18
C ALA A 275 10.76 -7.02 0.28
N VAL A 276 10.92 -7.24 1.59
CA VAL A 276 11.12 -8.58 2.18
C VAL A 276 9.93 -9.48 1.90
N ASP A 277 8.71 -9.00 2.12
CA ASP A 277 7.49 -9.77 1.86
C ASP A 277 7.38 -10.17 0.39
N THR A 278 7.72 -9.25 -0.54
CA THR A 278 7.78 -9.55 -1.98
C THR A 278 8.80 -10.63 -2.32
N ILE A 279 10.00 -10.56 -1.73
CA ILE A 279 11.05 -11.57 -1.92
C ILE A 279 10.61 -12.93 -1.35
N MET A 280 10.05 -12.93 -0.14
CA MET A 280 9.59 -14.15 0.51
C MET A 280 8.44 -14.81 -0.27
N HIS A 281 7.53 -13.99 -0.81
CA HIS A 281 6.44 -14.49 -1.67
C HIS A 281 7.00 -15.16 -2.93
N PHE A 282 7.98 -14.52 -3.59
CA PHE A 282 8.66 -15.12 -4.75
C PHE A 282 9.34 -16.44 -4.41
N ILE A 283 10.10 -16.49 -3.30
CA ILE A 283 10.81 -17.70 -2.87
C ILE A 283 9.80 -18.81 -2.56
N ARG A 284 8.75 -18.54 -1.78
CA ARG A 284 7.71 -19.51 -1.44
C ARG A 284 7.00 -20.04 -2.68
N GLY A 285 6.63 -19.15 -3.63
CA GLY A 285 6.02 -19.56 -4.88
C GLY A 285 6.89 -20.52 -5.70
N ARG A 286 8.20 -20.34 -5.71
CA ARG A 286 9.16 -21.25 -6.39
C ARG A 286 9.31 -22.60 -5.69
N TYR A 287 9.36 -22.61 -4.35
CA TYR A 287 9.46 -23.85 -3.57
C TYR A 287 8.14 -24.63 -3.56
N ASN A 288 7.00 -23.94 -3.42
CA ASN A 288 5.69 -24.59 -3.40
C ASN A 288 5.28 -25.17 -4.76
N ALA A 289 5.73 -24.59 -5.88
CA ALA A 289 5.51 -25.15 -7.22
C ALA A 289 6.15 -26.53 -7.41
N GLN A 290 7.09 -26.92 -6.53
CA GLN A 290 7.70 -28.27 -6.54
C GLN A 290 6.97 -29.27 -5.61
N PHE A 291 6.19 -28.81 -4.62
CA PHE A 291 5.66 -29.70 -3.56
C PHE A 291 4.20 -29.48 -3.12
N SER A 292 3.55 -28.36 -3.40
CA SER A 292 2.11 -28.12 -3.11
C SER A 292 1.57 -26.82 -3.69
N ASN A 293 0.24 -26.77 -3.94
CA ASN A 293 -0.48 -25.60 -4.45
C ASN A 293 -0.83 -24.54 -3.38
N LEU A 294 -0.08 -24.43 -2.29
CA LEU A 294 -0.30 -23.45 -1.24
C LEU A 294 0.46 -22.14 -1.54
N GLU A 295 -0.23 -21.16 -2.10
CA GLU A 295 0.36 -19.88 -2.52
C GLU A 295 0.59 -18.88 -1.37
N ALA A 296 -0.05 -19.02 -0.22
CA ALA A 296 0.21 -18.18 0.95
C ALA A 296 -0.28 -18.83 2.24
N LEU A 297 0.51 -18.70 3.30
CA LEU A 297 0.06 -18.85 4.68
C LEU A 297 0.00 -17.46 5.30
N HIS A 298 -1.19 -16.97 5.58
CA HIS A 298 -1.36 -15.84 6.48
C HIS A 298 -0.88 -16.27 7.86
N HIS A 299 0.12 -15.56 8.41
CA HIS A 299 0.35 -15.58 9.82
C HIS A 299 -0.78 -14.76 10.47
N VAL A 300 -1.80 -15.45 10.92
CA VAL A 300 -2.71 -14.94 11.94
C VAL A 300 -1.99 -15.23 13.26
N ALA A 301 -1.32 -14.20 13.79
CA ALA A 301 -0.73 -14.26 15.11
C ALA A 301 -1.74 -13.73 16.12
#